data_c13315f2dd564701d45c8dd7fba09d6a
#
_entry.id   c13315f2dd564701d45c8dd7fba09d6a
#
_cell.length_a   1.000
_cell.length_b   1.000
_cell.length_c   1.000
_cell.angle_alpha   90.00
_cell.angle_beta   90.00
_cell.angle_gamma   90.00
#
_symmetry.space_group_name_H-M   'P 1'
#
loop_
_entity.id
_entity.type
_entity.pdbx_description
1 polymer ?
#
loop_
_entity_poly.entity_id
_entity_poly.type
_entity_poly.pdbx_seq_one_letter_code
_entity_poly.pdbx_strand_id
1 'polypeptide(L)'
;MAPNISIFQAGGLRVYFYSHRANVNSNPTKHLADFIDGAKKALLCAIYDIQDQSTLQALKRAATRLSTGLHIIYDAGKGPARKTGVTADPKPSKSGQLIKQYGLDSYATAVHVQGGNLMHDKFLVRDAVDVWTGSGNFTKGGLTLQDNNFLAITSAALSQVYADTFRGMLHPAHGSTHSPKNPKGAPPKPHATVKVGAVKITPYFTTGVNEFEDAETAIVKALQGAKKVRIAAMNLGDPGILQVLKQRFSSPQADIRGVLDPGQMRQVMPPPAGRSKQPADLFWFTKDHNRFVGAPSHTFVPSDNNDFMHNKLMILDDQIVITGSYNFSEHAEVNDENTLIMQSPAVAKAYTQYFDALFEQYKKNGKPLPIV
;
A
#
# COMPACT_ATOMS: atom_id res chain seq x y z
N MET A 1 3.68 -29.06 -5.77
CA MET A 1 3.56 -27.69 -5.20
C MET A 1 4.25 -26.74 -6.16
N ALA A 2 3.62 -25.63 -6.53
CA ALA A 2 4.31 -24.58 -7.28
C ALA A 2 5.49 -24.05 -6.44
N PRO A 3 6.63 -23.68 -7.06
CA PRO A 3 7.75 -23.14 -6.33
C PRO A 3 7.30 -21.88 -5.57
N ASN A 4 7.55 -21.84 -4.26
CA ASN A 4 7.22 -20.71 -3.42
C ASN A 4 8.16 -19.54 -3.75
N ILE A 5 7.66 -18.54 -4.48
CA ILE A 5 8.46 -17.40 -4.89
C ILE A 5 8.57 -16.40 -3.74
N SER A 6 9.78 -16.05 -3.33
CA SER A 6 10.01 -14.99 -2.34
C SER A 6 10.54 -13.70 -2.97
N ILE A 7 11.28 -13.79 -4.07
CA ILE A 7 11.83 -12.65 -4.80
C ILE A 7 11.62 -12.86 -6.30
N PHE A 8 11.14 -11.81 -6.97
CA PHE A 8 11.06 -11.75 -8.43
C PHE A 8 11.90 -10.56 -8.94
N GLN A 9 12.57 -10.75 -10.07
CA GLN A 9 13.33 -9.69 -10.71
C GLN A 9 13.13 -9.70 -12.23
N ALA A 10 12.88 -8.52 -12.79
CA ALA A 10 12.82 -8.30 -14.23
C ALA A 10 13.30 -6.88 -14.58
N GLY A 11 14.43 -6.80 -15.29
CA GLY A 11 15.05 -5.51 -15.58
C GLY A 11 15.37 -4.72 -14.30
N GLY A 12 14.93 -3.46 -14.24
CA GLY A 12 15.09 -2.60 -13.07
C GLY A 12 14.03 -2.79 -11.96
N LEU A 13 13.13 -3.80 -12.07
CA LEU A 13 12.13 -4.10 -11.06
C LEU A 13 12.54 -5.30 -10.22
N ARG A 14 12.50 -5.16 -8.91
CA ARG A 14 12.51 -6.27 -7.94
C ARG A 14 11.25 -6.23 -7.11
N VAL A 15 10.68 -7.40 -6.86
CA VAL A 15 9.54 -7.60 -5.96
C VAL A 15 9.95 -8.56 -4.86
N TYR A 16 9.66 -8.17 -3.63
CA TYR A 16 9.93 -8.95 -2.43
C TYR A 16 8.59 -9.35 -1.80
N PHE A 17 8.31 -10.65 -1.73
CA PHE A 17 7.10 -11.20 -1.14
C PHE A 17 7.39 -11.67 0.28
N TYR A 18 6.47 -11.40 1.18
CA TYR A 18 6.57 -11.86 2.56
C TYR A 18 5.23 -12.40 3.06
N SER A 19 5.26 -13.56 3.68
CA SER A 19 4.19 -14.14 4.47
C SER A 19 4.79 -15.13 5.48
N HIS A 20 4.72 -14.80 6.74
CA HIS A 20 5.18 -15.71 7.79
C HIS A 20 4.40 -17.04 7.75
N ARG A 21 3.08 -16.98 7.57
CA ARG A 21 2.19 -18.16 7.60
C ARG A 21 2.26 -19.02 6.35
N ALA A 22 2.46 -18.44 5.19
CA ALA A 22 2.63 -19.18 3.94
C ALA A 22 4.10 -19.57 3.70
N ASN A 23 4.98 -19.33 4.67
CA ASN A 23 6.42 -19.61 4.56
C ASN A 23 7.07 -18.98 3.32
N VAL A 24 6.70 -17.72 3.02
CA VAL A 24 7.32 -16.90 1.99
C VAL A 24 8.17 -15.85 2.66
N ASN A 25 9.48 -15.90 2.49
CA ASN A 25 10.39 -14.99 3.18
C ASN A 25 11.46 -14.44 2.23
N SER A 26 11.27 -13.21 1.79
CA SER A 26 12.27 -12.43 1.06
C SER A 26 13.24 -11.65 1.95
N ASN A 27 13.08 -11.71 3.27
CA ASN A 27 13.82 -10.87 4.23
C ASN A 27 13.69 -9.36 3.95
N PRO A 28 12.48 -8.80 3.97
CA PRO A 28 12.26 -7.39 3.58
C PRO A 28 12.99 -6.41 4.49
N THR A 29 13.18 -6.73 5.78
CA THR A 29 13.97 -5.91 6.72
C THR A 29 15.38 -5.66 6.19
N LYS A 30 16.07 -6.72 5.75
CA LYS A 30 17.42 -6.60 5.19
C LYS A 30 17.41 -5.78 3.90
N HIS A 31 16.50 -6.07 2.98
CA HIS A 31 16.46 -5.40 1.69
C HIS A 31 16.09 -3.92 1.80
N LEU A 32 15.22 -3.54 2.75
CA LEU A 32 14.93 -2.14 3.04
C LEU A 32 16.16 -1.42 3.62
N ALA A 33 16.86 -2.05 4.58
CA ALA A 33 18.09 -1.48 5.12
C ALA A 33 19.18 -1.32 4.03
N ASP A 34 19.38 -2.33 3.19
CA ASP A 34 20.31 -2.28 2.05
C ASP A 34 19.94 -1.15 1.06
N PHE A 35 18.63 -0.96 0.81
CA PHE A 35 18.15 0.12 -0.04
C PHE A 35 18.51 1.50 0.54
N ILE A 36 18.30 1.70 1.83
CA ILE A 36 18.66 2.94 2.55
C ILE A 36 20.16 3.15 2.57
N ASP A 37 20.93 2.12 2.90
CA ASP A 37 22.40 2.17 2.97
C ASP A 37 23.04 2.41 1.60
N GLY A 38 22.36 2.04 0.51
CA GLY A 38 22.80 2.28 -0.86
C GLY A 38 22.71 3.73 -1.33
N ALA A 39 22.03 4.63 -0.58
CA ALA A 39 21.93 6.04 -0.95
C ALA A 39 23.28 6.76 -0.90
N LYS A 40 23.61 7.50 -1.98
CA LYS A 40 24.90 8.20 -2.12
C LYS A 40 24.78 9.72 -2.14
N LYS A 41 23.62 10.25 -2.57
CA LYS A 41 23.40 11.69 -2.75
C LYS A 41 22.19 12.18 -1.97
N ALA A 42 21.05 11.50 -2.11
CA ALA A 42 19.79 11.91 -1.49
C ALA A 42 18.89 10.72 -1.17
N LEU A 43 18.10 10.85 -0.11
CA LEU A 43 17.07 9.91 0.27
C LEU A 43 15.84 10.67 0.78
N LEU A 44 14.73 10.56 0.04
CA LEU A 44 13.44 11.09 0.44
C LEU A 44 12.60 9.93 0.98
N CYS A 45 12.01 10.07 2.15
CA CYS A 45 11.28 9.02 2.85
C CYS A 45 9.88 9.50 3.24
N ALA A 46 8.82 8.98 2.61
CA ALA A 46 7.44 9.16 3.04
C ALA A 46 7.00 7.89 3.79
N ILE A 47 6.79 8.01 5.09
CA ILE A 47 6.67 6.84 5.98
C ILE A 47 5.46 7.02 6.91
N TYR A 48 4.42 6.22 6.69
CA TYR A 48 3.27 6.21 7.59
C TYR A 48 3.66 5.82 9.02
N ASP A 49 4.27 4.65 9.18
CA ASP A 49 4.66 4.14 10.50
C ASP A 49 6.05 3.50 10.43
N ILE A 50 6.94 3.95 11.33
CA ILE A 50 8.30 3.45 11.45
C ILE A 50 8.62 3.09 12.91
N GLN A 51 8.83 1.79 13.16
CA GLN A 51 9.18 1.25 14.46
C GLN A 51 10.26 0.17 14.38
N ASP A 52 10.64 -0.27 13.17
CA ASP A 52 11.68 -1.27 12.98
C ASP A 52 13.06 -0.70 13.28
N GLN A 53 13.76 -1.33 14.20
CA GLN A 53 15.08 -0.87 14.66
C GLN A 53 16.14 -0.90 13.55
N SER A 54 16.10 -1.93 12.69
CA SER A 54 17.06 -2.04 11.58
C SER A 54 16.90 -0.88 10.59
N THR A 55 15.66 -0.53 10.27
CA THR A 55 15.33 0.60 9.41
C THR A 55 15.76 1.93 10.04
N LEU A 56 15.47 2.15 11.33
CA LEU A 56 15.87 3.35 12.06
C LEU A 56 17.40 3.50 12.13
N GLN A 57 18.12 2.41 12.35
CA GLN A 57 19.60 2.40 12.32
C GLN A 57 20.15 2.70 10.92
N ALA A 58 19.55 2.17 9.86
CA ALA A 58 19.93 2.47 8.49
C ALA A 58 19.71 3.96 8.15
N LEU A 59 18.58 4.54 8.57
CA LEU A 59 18.32 5.98 8.44
C LEU A 59 19.34 6.83 9.21
N LYS A 60 19.72 6.41 10.41
CA LYS A 60 20.77 7.09 11.19
C LYS A 60 22.12 7.07 10.46
N ARG A 61 22.51 5.94 9.85
CA ARG A 61 23.71 5.88 9.00
C ARG A 61 23.57 6.78 7.77
N ALA A 62 22.39 6.81 7.15
CA ALA A 62 22.10 7.69 6.02
C ALA A 62 22.20 9.17 6.41
N ALA A 63 21.71 9.58 7.58
CA ALA A 63 21.83 10.93 8.11
C ALA A 63 23.30 11.39 8.21
N THR A 64 24.17 10.52 8.75
CA THR A 64 25.62 10.81 8.83
C THR A 64 26.27 10.90 7.45
N ARG A 65 25.88 10.01 6.52
CA ARG A 65 26.51 9.90 5.19
C ARG A 65 26.05 10.96 4.23
N LEU A 66 24.76 11.29 4.22
CA LEU A 66 24.12 12.16 3.23
C LEU A 66 24.10 13.65 3.67
N SER A 67 24.42 13.94 4.92
CA SER A 67 24.41 15.31 5.46
C SER A 67 23.04 15.98 5.22
N THR A 68 22.92 16.87 4.24
CA THR A 68 21.68 17.58 3.90
C THR A 68 20.76 16.81 2.93
N GLY A 69 21.16 15.64 2.45
CA GLY A 69 20.44 14.87 1.44
C GLY A 69 19.36 13.94 2.00
N LEU A 70 19.22 13.79 3.33
CA LEU A 70 18.16 12.99 3.94
C LEU A 70 16.96 13.87 4.27
N HIS A 71 15.79 13.48 3.80
CA HIS A 71 14.52 14.11 4.18
C HIS A 71 13.48 13.03 4.49
N ILE A 72 12.85 13.12 5.65
CA ILE A 72 11.83 12.19 6.13
C ILE A 72 10.53 12.96 6.36
N ILE A 73 9.43 12.47 5.82
CA ILE A 73 8.11 12.85 6.27
C ILE A 73 7.44 11.64 6.90
N TYR A 74 6.70 11.85 7.97
CA TYR A 74 5.99 10.77 8.67
C TYR A 74 4.61 11.24 9.12
N ASP A 75 3.69 10.28 9.27
CA ASP A 75 2.34 10.57 9.76
C ASP A 75 2.40 11.04 11.21
N ALA A 76 1.86 12.21 11.46
CA ALA A 76 1.82 12.80 12.80
C ALA A 76 0.79 12.14 13.73
N GLY A 77 -0.03 11.22 13.20
CA GLY A 77 -1.07 10.53 13.93
C GLY A 77 -2.32 11.36 14.16
N LYS A 78 -3.33 10.73 14.75
CA LYS A 78 -4.61 11.36 15.09
C LYS A 78 -4.42 12.27 16.30
N GLY A 79 -4.39 13.56 16.06
CA GLY A 79 -4.49 14.59 17.12
C GLY A 79 -5.83 15.33 17.05
N PRO A 80 -6.15 16.19 18.05
CA PRO A 80 -7.28 17.10 17.93
C PRO A 80 -7.11 17.90 16.64
N ALA A 81 -8.22 18.28 15.99
CA ALA A 81 -8.25 18.95 14.69
C ALA A 81 -7.11 19.99 14.58
N ARG A 82 -6.06 19.60 13.90
CA ARG A 82 -4.86 20.42 13.73
C ARG A 82 -4.99 21.16 12.42
N LYS A 83 -4.52 22.39 12.41
CA LYS A 83 -4.43 23.16 11.17
C LYS A 83 -3.60 22.37 10.17
N THR A 84 -4.10 22.24 8.97
CA THR A 84 -3.41 21.62 7.84
C THR A 84 -2.04 22.25 7.62
N GLY A 85 -1.08 21.41 7.31
CA GLY A 85 0.27 21.84 6.95
C GLY A 85 1.36 21.21 7.80
N VAL A 86 2.58 21.50 7.42
CA VAL A 86 3.81 21.10 8.11
C VAL A 86 3.89 21.80 9.46
N THR A 87 3.67 21.10 10.56
CA THR A 87 3.71 21.65 11.91
C THR A 87 4.62 20.82 12.80
N ALA A 88 5.24 21.46 13.79
CA ALA A 88 5.87 20.74 14.88
C ALA A 88 4.84 19.84 15.55
N ASP A 89 5.15 18.58 15.76
CA ASP A 89 4.26 17.61 16.40
C ASP A 89 4.22 17.85 17.93
N PRO A 90 3.16 18.44 18.49
CA PRO A 90 3.10 18.74 19.94
C PRO A 90 2.89 17.48 20.80
N LYS A 91 2.38 16.38 20.19
CA LYS A 91 2.29 15.06 20.82
C LYS A 91 2.75 14.04 19.78
N PRO A 92 4.07 13.78 19.71
CA PRO A 92 4.61 12.93 18.67
C PRO A 92 3.99 11.54 18.73
N SER A 93 3.64 11.01 17.54
CA SER A 93 3.27 9.62 17.34
C SER A 93 4.40 8.68 17.83
N LYS A 94 4.15 7.39 17.90
CA LYS A 94 5.22 6.42 18.22
C LYS A 94 6.39 6.55 17.25
N SER A 95 6.10 6.75 15.96
CA SER A 95 7.10 7.01 14.93
C SER A 95 7.91 8.27 15.23
N GLY A 96 7.25 9.39 15.58
CA GLY A 96 7.92 10.63 15.93
C GLY A 96 8.82 10.50 17.18
N GLN A 97 8.36 9.76 18.20
CA GLN A 97 9.18 9.47 19.38
C GLN A 97 10.46 8.71 19.05
N LEU A 98 10.36 7.66 18.20
CA LEU A 98 11.51 6.86 17.78
C LEU A 98 12.44 7.64 16.85
N ILE A 99 11.89 8.43 15.92
CA ILE A 99 12.69 9.34 15.07
C ILE A 99 13.57 10.23 15.95
N LYS A 100 13.00 10.86 16.98
CA LYS A 100 13.75 11.68 17.94
C LYS A 100 14.77 10.86 18.73
N GLN A 101 14.38 9.69 19.23
CA GLN A 101 15.28 8.82 19.99
C GLN A 101 16.53 8.40 19.19
N TYR A 102 16.39 8.27 17.85
CA TYR A 102 17.50 7.91 16.95
C TYR A 102 18.27 9.14 16.45
N GLY A 103 17.92 10.37 16.87
CA GLY A 103 18.57 11.62 16.46
C GLY A 103 18.28 11.97 14.99
N LEU A 104 17.09 11.65 14.52
CA LEU A 104 16.64 11.91 13.13
C LEU A 104 15.66 13.08 13.01
N ASP A 105 15.34 13.75 14.12
CA ASP A 105 14.35 14.82 14.20
C ASP A 105 14.70 16.04 13.33
N SER A 106 15.99 16.37 13.19
CA SER A 106 16.44 17.46 12.30
C SER A 106 16.26 17.16 10.79
N TYR A 107 16.03 15.91 10.43
CA TYR A 107 15.78 15.45 9.06
C TYR A 107 14.33 15.13 8.79
N ALA A 108 13.46 15.23 9.81
CA ALA A 108 12.11 14.71 9.76
C ALA A 108 11.05 15.80 9.96
N THR A 109 9.95 15.69 9.22
CA THR A 109 8.79 16.56 9.30
C THR A 109 7.54 15.72 9.53
N ALA A 110 6.77 16.07 10.57
CA ALA A 110 5.47 15.47 10.82
C ALA A 110 4.42 16.04 9.86
N VAL A 111 3.72 15.19 9.14
CA VAL A 111 2.65 15.59 8.21
C VAL A 111 1.29 15.24 8.81
N HIS A 112 0.38 16.20 8.74
CA HIS A 112 -1.02 16.04 9.13
C HIS A 112 -1.91 16.13 7.91
N VAL A 113 -2.73 15.12 7.70
CA VAL A 113 -3.77 15.13 6.67
C VAL A 113 -5.08 15.62 7.27
N GLN A 114 -5.81 16.48 6.57
CA GLN A 114 -7.03 17.10 7.05
C GLN A 114 -8.13 16.07 7.36
N GLY A 115 -9.01 16.39 8.31
CA GLY A 115 -10.15 15.54 8.66
C GLY A 115 -9.80 14.32 9.52
N GLY A 116 -8.57 14.20 10.01
CA GLY A 116 -8.10 13.03 10.76
C GLY A 116 -7.73 11.85 9.86
N ASN A 117 -7.53 12.13 8.57
CA ASN A 117 -7.00 11.19 7.60
C ASN A 117 -5.50 10.96 7.81
N LEU A 118 -4.90 10.05 7.06
CA LEU A 118 -3.53 9.57 7.28
C LEU A 118 -2.62 9.94 6.11
N MET A 119 -1.39 10.34 6.40
CA MET A 119 -0.30 10.24 5.44
C MET A 119 0.13 8.76 5.42
N HIS A 120 -0.57 7.96 4.61
CA HIS A 120 -0.46 6.49 4.64
C HIS A 120 0.54 5.93 3.62
N ASP A 121 1.29 6.77 2.96
CA ASP A 121 2.36 6.37 2.05
C ASP A 121 3.50 5.63 2.75
N LYS A 122 4.14 4.73 2.01
CA LYS A 122 5.29 3.93 2.44
C LYS A 122 6.26 3.84 1.27
N PHE A 123 6.93 4.96 0.96
CA PHE A 123 7.90 4.96 -0.12
C PHE A 123 9.18 5.69 0.22
N LEU A 124 10.26 5.31 -0.48
CA LEU A 124 11.53 6.03 -0.46
C LEU A 124 11.96 6.31 -1.90
N VAL A 125 12.57 7.48 -2.09
CA VAL A 125 13.22 7.84 -3.35
C VAL A 125 14.72 7.98 -3.09
N ARG A 126 15.52 7.16 -3.76
CA ARG A 126 16.97 7.14 -3.60
C ARG A 126 17.67 7.72 -4.81
N ASP A 127 18.50 8.74 -4.60
CA ASP A 127 19.40 9.33 -5.58
C ASP A 127 18.71 9.80 -6.89
N ALA A 128 17.41 10.11 -6.81
CA ALA A 128 16.54 10.46 -7.95
C ALA A 128 16.51 9.38 -9.07
N VAL A 129 16.78 8.13 -8.74
CA VAL A 129 16.83 7.00 -9.69
C VAL A 129 15.99 5.83 -9.22
N ASP A 130 16.02 5.50 -7.93
CA ASP A 130 15.36 4.33 -7.40
C ASP A 130 14.17 4.69 -6.51
N VAL A 131 13.12 3.88 -6.60
CA VAL A 131 11.95 3.95 -5.73
C VAL A 131 11.80 2.65 -4.95
N TRP A 132 11.61 2.73 -3.64
CA TRP A 132 11.09 1.66 -2.82
C TRP A 132 9.64 1.96 -2.47
N THR A 133 8.73 1.01 -2.63
CA THR A 133 7.32 1.13 -2.21
C THR A 133 6.72 -0.23 -1.91
N GLY A 134 5.45 -0.30 -1.51
CA GLY A 134 4.74 -1.55 -1.25
C GLY A 134 3.63 -1.41 -0.21
N SER A 135 3.13 -2.55 0.24
CA SER A 135 2.01 -2.59 1.18
C SER A 135 2.43 -2.46 2.64
N GLY A 136 3.66 -2.83 2.99
CA GLY A 136 4.11 -3.01 4.38
C GLY A 136 4.59 -1.73 5.05
N ASN A 137 4.18 -1.54 6.30
CA ASN A 137 4.74 -0.51 7.19
C ASN A 137 6.19 -0.87 7.59
N PHE A 138 6.98 0.14 7.94
CA PHE A 138 8.36 -0.07 8.41
C PHE A 138 8.39 -0.38 9.92
N THR A 139 7.57 -1.35 10.30
CA THR A 139 7.44 -1.87 11.67
C THR A 139 7.85 -3.33 11.72
N LYS A 140 8.12 -3.86 12.90
CA LYS A 140 8.38 -5.30 13.07
C LYS A 140 7.23 -6.14 12.48
N GLY A 141 5.98 -5.79 12.79
CA GLY A 141 4.81 -6.48 12.23
C GLY A 141 4.80 -6.42 10.70
N GLY A 142 4.98 -5.24 10.12
CA GLY A 142 4.96 -5.02 8.67
C GLY A 142 6.06 -5.77 7.90
N LEU A 143 7.24 -5.92 8.51
CA LEU A 143 8.41 -6.52 7.85
C LEU A 143 8.63 -8.00 8.17
N THR A 144 8.02 -8.54 9.26
CA THR A 144 8.34 -9.90 9.72
C THR A 144 7.16 -10.77 10.15
N LEU A 145 5.92 -10.25 10.13
CA LEU A 145 4.73 -11.01 10.56
C LEU A 145 3.58 -10.95 9.57
N GLN A 146 3.32 -9.79 8.99
CA GLN A 146 2.19 -9.54 8.10
C GLN A 146 2.45 -10.06 6.69
N ASP A 147 1.38 -10.36 5.96
CA ASP A 147 1.47 -10.68 4.55
C ASP A 147 1.59 -9.39 3.74
N ASN A 148 2.75 -9.17 3.16
CA ASN A 148 3.07 -7.96 2.43
C ASN A 148 3.86 -8.23 1.15
N ASN A 149 3.88 -7.25 0.26
CA ASN A 149 4.83 -7.18 -0.84
C ASN A 149 5.52 -5.81 -0.86
N PHE A 150 6.77 -5.82 -1.34
CA PHE A 150 7.59 -4.63 -1.46
C PHE A 150 8.25 -4.60 -2.85
N LEU A 151 8.50 -3.42 -3.35
CA LEU A 151 9.09 -3.22 -4.67
C LEU A 151 10.30 -2.28 -4.56
N ALA A 152 11.38 -2.64 -5.25
CA ALA A 152 12.48 -1.72 -5.55
C ALA A 152 12.53 -1.55 -7.06
N ILE A 153 12.43 -0.30 -7.53
CA ILE A 153 12.26 0.02 -8.95
C ILE A 153 13.31 1.05 -9.36
N THR A 154 14.18 0.69 -10.30
CA THR A 154 15.15 1.60 -10.90
C THR A 154 14.55 2.28 -12.13
N SER A 155 14.16 3.54 -11.98
CA SER A 155 13.61 4.38 -13.05
C SER A 155 13.64 5.84 -12.64
N ALA A 156 14.46 6.65 -13.30
CA ALA A 156 14.53 8.08 -13.03
C ALA A 156 13.19 8.78 -13.27
N ALA A 157 12.43 8.37 -14.30
CA ALA A 157 11.12 8.94 -14.58
C ALA A 157 10.10 8.65 -13.47
N LEU A 158 10.03 7.39 -12.96
CA LEU A 158 9.17 7.04 -11.83
C LEU A 158 9.64 7.73 -10.55
N SER A 159 10.94 7.76 -10.31
CA SER A 159 11.56 8.44 -9.18
C SER A 159 11.21 9.92 -9.11
N GLN A 160 11.15 10.59 -10.26
CA GLN A 160 10.73 11.99 -10.35
C GLN A 160 9.28 12.18 -9.91
N VAL A 161 8.35 11.30 -10.35
CA VAL A 161 6.93 11.36 -9.94
C VAL A 161 6.79 11.23 -8.42
N TYR A 162 7.47 10.23 -7.81
CA TYR A 162 7.45 10.04 -6.36
C TYR A 162 8.10 11.20 -5.60
N ALA A 163 9.18 11.79 -6.14
CA ALA A 163 9.83 12.95 -5.55
C ALA A 163 8.94 14.21 -5.63
N ASP A 164 8.18 14.39 -6.69
CA ASP A 164 7.23 15.50 -6.82
C ASP A 164 6.05 15.34 -5.86
N THR A 165 5.53 14.13 -5.70
CA THR A 165 4.53 13.80 -4.68
C THR A 165 5.06 14.11 -3.27
N PHE A 166 6.29 13.67 -2.96
CA PHE A 166 6.94 13.99 -1.69
C PHE A 166 7.01 15.50 -1.42
N ARG A 167 7.41 16.29 -2.41
CA ARG A 167 7.47 17.77 -2.28
C ARG A 167 6.08 18.38 -2.11
N GLY A 168 5.08 17.82 -2.79
CA GLY A 168 3.69 18.23 -2.62
C GLY A 168 3.18 18.05 -1.19
N MET A 169 3.55 16.96 -0.53
CA MET A 169 3.20 16.70 0.87
C MET A 169 3.84 17.69 1.85
N LEU A 170 4.97 18.30 1.50
CA LEU A 170 5.61 19.36 2.29
C LEU A 170 5.00 20.75 2.06
N HIS A 171 4.14 20.92 1.08
CA HIS A 171 3.52 22.21 0.79
C HIS A 171 2.58 22.63 1.94
N PRO A 172 2.61 23.90 2.41
CA PRO A 172 1.77 24.36 3.51
C PRO A 172 0.25 24.18 3.30
N ALA A 173 -0.19 24.13 2.04
CA ALA A 173 -1.58 23.86 1.67
C ALA A 173 -1.90 22.37 1.54
N HIS A 174 -0.94 21.48 1.80
CA HIS A 174 -1.17 20.05 1.73
C HIS A 174 -2.28 19.64 2.69
N GLY A 175 -3.22 18.82 2.22
CA GLY A 175 -4.39 18.41 2.99
C GLY A 175 -5.53 19.43 3.02
N SER A 176 -5.35 20.69 2.57
CA SER A 176 -6.44 21.67 2.52
C SER A 176 -7.36 21.48 1.28
N THR A 177 -6.91 20.74 0.31
CA THR A 177 -7.56 20.56 -0.99
C THR A 177 -7.74 19.09 -1.36
N HIS A 178 -8.01 18.21 -0.41
CA HIS A 178 -8.54 16.90 -0.73
C HIS A 178 -9.94 17.05 -1.31
N SER A 179 -10.01 17.39 -2.57
CA SER A 179 -11.20 17.17 -3.35
C SER A 179 -10.96 15.90 -4.17
N PRO A 180 -11.45 14.76 -3.73
CA PRO A 180 -11.25 13.49 -4.43
C PRO A 180 -11.97 13.45 -5.78
N LYS A 181 -12.75 14.44 -6.11
CA LYS A 181 -13.53 14.48 -7.36
C LYS A 181 -13.36 15.85 -8.01
N ASN A 182 -12.78 15.82 -9.19
CA ASN A 182 -12.68 16.99 -10.04
C ASN A 182 -14.09 17.63 -10.25
N PRO A 183 -14.44 18.72 -9.58
CA PRO A 183 -15.79 19.27 -9.67
C PRO A 183 -16.08 20.01 -10.96
N LYS A 184 -15.13 20.09 -11.90
CA LYS A 184 -15.23 20.88 -13.13
C LYS A 184 -15.29 20.06 -14.44
N GLY A 185 -15.51 18.75 -14.37
CA GLY A 185 -15.97 17.97 -15.52
C GLY A 185 -14.95 17.62 -16.61
N ALA A 186 -13.68 17.94 -16.45
CA ALA A 186 -12.65 17.38 -17.31
C ALA A 186 -12.20 16.02 -16.76
N PRO A 187 -12.10 14.97 -17.59
CA PRO A 187 -11.59 13.69 -17.09
C PRO A 187 -10.17 13.88 -16.59
N PRO A 188 -9.84 13.39 -15.36
CA PRO A 188 -8.49 13.44 -14.84
C PRO A 188 -7.52 12.70 -15.77
N LYS A 189 -6.33 13.23 -15.95
CA LYS A 189 -5.29 12.60 -16.76
C LYS A 189 -4.50 11.62 -15.88
N PRO A 190 -4.25 10.38 -16.34
CA PRO A 190 -3.36 9.48 -15.62
C PRO A 190 -1.93 10.03 -15.62
N HIS A 191 -1.16 9.71 -14.57
CA HIS A 191 0.28 9.92 -14.61
C HIS A 191 0.89 9.18 -15.81
N ALA A 192 2.00 9.70 -16.32
CA ALA A 192 2.68 9.06 -17.44
C ALA A 192 3.09 7.62 -17.11
N THR A 193 2.76 6.70 -17.99
CA THR A 193 3.24 5.32 -17.90
C THR A 193 4.73 5.27 -18.19
N VAL A 194 5.50 4.71 -17.29
CA VAL A 194 6.95 4.48 -17.45
C VAL A 194 7.23 3.04 -17.85
N LYS A 195 8.30 2.81 -18.60
CA LYS A 195 8.79 1.48 -18.94
C LYS A 195 10.01 1.15 -18.08
N VAL A 196 9.97 0.01 -17.40
CA VAL A 196 11.08 -0.55 -16.63
C VAL A 196 11.40 -1.93 -17.22
N GLY A 197 12.36 -1.98 -18.14
CA GLY A 197 12.53 -3.14 -19.01
C GLY A 197 11.27 -3.41 -19.84
N ALA A 198 10.73 -4.61 -19.74
CA ALA A 198 9.48 -5.00 -20.42
C ALA A 198 8.21 -4.66 -19.61
N VAL A 199 8.33 -4.10 -18.40
CA VAL A 199 7.20 -3.79 -17.53
C VAL A 199 6.73 -2.36 -17.76
N LYS A 200 5.44 -2.17 -18.04
CA LYS A 200 4.81 -0.84 -18.06
C LYS A 200 4.24 -0.57 -16.68
N ILE A 201 4.58 0.56 -16.08
CA ILE A 201 4.17 0.96 -14.74
C ILE A 201 3.50 2.32 -14.79
N THR A 202 2.28 2.43 -14.32
CA THR A 202 1.57 3.69 -14.14
C THR A 202 1.34 3.91 -12.65
N PRO A 203 1.92 4.97 -12.05
CA PRO A 203 1.66 5.32 -10.67
C PRO A 203 0.36 6.13 -10.56
N TYR A 204 -0.36 5.96 -9.45
CA TYR A 204 -1.53 6.74 -9.06
C TYR A 204 -1.40 7.13 -7.60
N PHE A 205 -1.85 8.33 -7.27
CA PHE A 205 -1.84 8.86 -5.91
C PHE A 205 -3.22 9.39 -5.56
N THR A 206 -3.60 9.33 -4.30
CA THR A 206 -4.83 9.97 -3.79
C THR A 206 -4.54 11.39 -3.34
N THR A 207 -3.29 11.67 -3.00
CA THR A 207 -2.81 13.02 -2.75
C THR A 207 -2.65 13.76 -4.03
N GLY A 208 -3.24 14.87 -4.12
CA GLY A 208 -2.83 15.71 -5.16
C GLY A 208 -3.85 16.51 -5.82
N VAL A 209 -3.28 17.38 -6.50
CA VAL A 209 -3.85 18.40 -7.28
C VAL A 209 -4.57 17.76 -8.46
N ASN A 210 -5.82 17.67 -8.38
CA ASN A 210 -6.95 17.75 -9.31
C ASN A 210 -6.76 17.53 -10.82
N GLU A 211 -5.59 17.21 -11.33
CA GLU A 211 -5.35 17.02 -12.76
C GLU A 211 -5.09 15.57 -13.15
N PHE A 212 -4.91 14.70 -12.16
CA PHE A 212 -4.57 13.29 -12.37
C PHE A 212 -5.69 12.36 -11.92
N GLU A 213 -5.85 11.27 -12.61
CA GLU A 213 -6.76 10.18 -12.26
C GLU A 213 -6.31 9.59 -10.91
N ASP A 214 -7.24 9.50 -9.96
CA ASP A 214 -6.97 8.92 -8.66
C ASP A 214 -6.88 7.38 -8.71
N ALA A 215 -6.44 6.79 -7.58
CA ALA A 215 -6.21 5.36 -7.48
C ALA A 215 -7.51 4.56 -7.63
N GLU A 216 -8.62 4.99 -7.01
CA GLU A 216 -9.93 4.29 -7.08
C GLU A 216 -10.44 4.24 -8.50
N THR A 217 -10.50 5.38 -9.19
CA THR A 217 -10.96 5.48 -10.57
C THR A 217 -10.15 4.59 -11.51
N ALA A 218 -8.82 4.55 -11.33
CA ALA A 218 -7.94 3.71 -12.14
C ALA A 218 -8.15 2.22 -11.89
N ILE A 219 -8.35 1.81 -10.63
CA ILE A 219 -8.64 0.42 -10.25
C ILE A 219 -9.98 -0.02 -10.82
N VAL A 220 -11.03 0.79 -10.66
CA VAL A 220 -12.38 0.54 -11.21
C VAL A 220 -12.31 0.34 -12.73
N LYS A 221 -11.62 1.22 -13.42
CA LYS A 221 -11.42 1.14 -14.88
C LYS A 221 -10.68 -0.14 -15.30
N ALA A 222 -9.63 -0.52 -14.57
CA ALA A 222 -8.90 -1.76 -14.85
C ALA A 222 -9.76 -3.00 -14.62
N LEU A 223 -10.66 -3.00 -13.64
CA LEU A 223 -11.55 -4.10 -13.32
C LEU A 223 -12.69 -4.28 -14.33
N GLN A 224 -13.15 -3.23 -15.02
CA GLN A 224 -14.32 -3.26 -15.92
C GLN A 224 -14.22 -4.35 -17.01
N GLY A 225 -13.02 -4.63 -17.52
CA GLY A 225 -12.77 -5.64 -18.55
C GLY A 225 -12.33 -7.01 -18.04
N ALA A 226 -11.96 -7.12 -16.76
CA ALA A 226 -11.29 -8.30 -16.23
C ALA A 226 -12.22 -9.53 -16.12
N LYS A 227 -11.71 -10.69 -16.52
CA LYS A 227 -12.39 -12.01 -16.41
C LYS A 227 -11.85 -12.82 -15.24
N LYS A 228 -10.54 -12.75 -15.01
CA LYS A 228 -9.85 -13.43 -13.92
C LYS A 228 -9.31 -12.40 -12.95
N VAL A 229 -9.75 -12.45 -11.69
CA VAL A 229 -9.30 -11.51 -10.64
C VAL A 229 -8.81 -12.30 -9.44
N ARG A 230 -7.62 -11.95 -8.94
CA ARG A 230 -7.06 -12.45 -7.69
C ARG A 230 -6.87 -11.28 -6.75
N ILE A 231 -7.41 -11.37 -5.55
CA ILE A 231 -7.39 -10.29 -4.56
C ILE A 231 -6.71 -10.79 -3.29
N ALA A 232 -5.60 -10.19 -2.89
CA ALA A 232 -5.06 -10.36 -1.54
C ALA A 232 -5.05 -9.00 -0.84
N ALA A 233 -5.92 -8.80 0.14
CA ALA A 233 -6.13 -7.48 0.70
C ALA A 233 -6.45 -7.52 2.20
N MET A 234 -6.01 -6.49 2.91
CA MET A 234 -6.37 -6.27 4.31
C MET A 234 -7.89 -6.15 4.46
N ASN A 235 -8.50 -5.35 3.61
CA ASN A 235 -9.95 -5.20 3.51
C ASN A 235 -10.40 -4.95 2.06
N LEU A 236 -11.68 -5.11 1.81
CA LEU A 236 -12.34 -4.88 0.54
C LEU A 236 -13.72 -4.28 0.83
N GLY A 237 -13.79 -2.95 0.82
CA GLY A 237 -14.96 -2.19 1.23
C GLY A 237 -15.15 -0.88 0.46
N ASP A 238 -14.37 -0.64 -0.59
CA ASP A 238 -14.56 0.50 -1.48
C ASP A 238 -15.81 0.29 -2.35
N PRO A 239 -16.78 1.24 -2.37
CA PRO A 239 -18.04 1.06 -3.07
C PRO A 239 -17.89 0.90 -4.58
N GLY A 240 -17.02 1.69 -5.21
CA GLY A 240 -16.80 1.64 -6.66
C GLY A 240 -16.19 0.31 -7.08
N ILE A 241 -15.16 -0.13 -6.35
CA ILE A 241 -14.51 -1.43 -6.55
C ILE A 241 -15.50 -2.58 -6.35
N LEU A 242 -16.26 -2.57 -5.24
CA LEU A 242 -17.25 -3.61 -4.92
C LEU A 242 -18.34 -3.69 -5.98
N GLN A 243 -18.84 -2.57 -6.47
CA GLN A 243 -19.86 -2.50 -7.51
C GLN A 243 -19.41 -3.18 -8.80
N VAL A 244 -18.19 -2.87 -9.26
CA VAL A 244 -17.62 -3.48 -10.46
C VAL A 244 -17.37 -4.96 -10.26
N LEU A 245 -16.79 -5.37 -9.14
CA LEU A 245 -16.58 -6.79 -8.82
C LEU A 245 -17.90 -7.57 -8.80
N LYS A 246 -18.97 -7.01 -8.22
CA LYS A 246 -20.29 -7.62 -8.21
C LYS A 246 -20.86 -7.80 -9.62
N GLN A 247 -20.75 -6.78 -10.47
CA GLN A 247 -21.16 -6.85 -11.87
C GLN A 247 -20.37 -7.92 -12.64
N ARG A 248 -19.04 -7.98 -12.43
CA ARG A 248 -18.18 -8.98 -13.07
C ARG A 248 -18.48 -10.39 -12.59
N PHE A 249 -18.69 -10.56 -11.28
CA PHE A 249 -19.02 -11.87 -10.68
C PHE A 249 -20.32 -12.47 -11.22
N SER A 250 -21.27 -11.64 -11.61
CA SER A 250 -22.53 -12.09 -12.23
C SER A 250 -22.31 -12.71 -13.63
N SER A 251 -21.13 -12.58 -14.23
CA SER A 251 -20.77 -13.24 -15.48
C SER A 251 -20.39 -14.70 -15.23
N PRO A 252 -20.95 -15.69 -15.96
CA PRO A 252 -20.58 -17.09 -15.84
C PRO A 252 -19.09 -17.40 -16.10
N GLN A 253 -18.41 -16.49 -16.78
CA GLN A 253 -16.99 -16.63 -17.16
C GLN A 253 -16.04 -16.00 -16.14
N ALA A 254 -16.54 -15.35 -15.09
CA ALA A 254 -15.69 -14.67 -14.14
C ALA A 254 -15.09 -15.65 -13.12
N ASP A 255 -13.77 -15.66 -13.02
CA ASP A 255 -13.00 -16.38 -11.99
C ASP A 255 -12.41 -15.36 -11.00
N ILE A 256 -13.17 -15.03 -9.97
CA ILE A 256 -12.76 -14.07 -8.93
C ILE A 256 -12.50 -14.83 -7.63
N ARG A 257 -11.29 -14.68 -7.07
CA ARG A 257 -10.90 -15.29 -5.79
C ARG A 257 -10.20 -14.27 -4.90
N GLY A 258 -10.36 -14.43 -3.59
CA GLY A 258 -9.77 -13.50 -2.64
C GLY A 258 -9.24 -14.13 -1.36
N VAL A 259 -8.21 -13.48 -0.81
CA VAL A 259 -7.69 -13.70 0.54
C VAL A 259 -7.80 -12.38 1.28
N LEU A 260 -8.55 -12.34 2.37
CA LEU A 260 -8.85 -11.12 3.12
C LEU A 260 -8.56 -11.30 4.61
N ASP A 261 -8.41 -10.19 5.33
CA ASP A 261 -8.30 -10.22 6.80
C ASP A 261 -9.69 -10.15 7.45
N PRO A 262 -10.15 -11.19 8.17
CA PRO A 262 -11.50 -11.20 8.75
C PRO A 262 -11.72 -10.09 9.79
N GLY A 263 -10.68 -9.73 10.55
CA GLY A 263 -10.75 -8.67 11.55
C GLY A 263 -10.91 -7.29 10.91
N GLN A 264 -10.15 -7.04 9.85
CA GLN A 264 -10.19 -5.79 9.12
C GLN A 264 -11.42 -5.65 8.21
N MET A 265 -11.95 -6.76 7.69
CA MET A 265 -13.22 -6.75 6.97
C MET A 265 -14.37 -6.23 7.83
N ARG A 266 -14.38 -6.53 9.15
CA ARG A 266 -15.39 -5.99 10.08
C ARG A 266 -15.41 -4.46 10.16
N GLN A 267 -14.31 -3.78 9.78
CA GLN A 267 -14.24 -2.33 9.81
C GLN A 267 -14.96 -1.67 8.63
N VAL A 268 -15.08 -2.38 7.52
CA VAL A 268 -15.63 -1.87 6.25
C VAL A 268 -17.00 -2.45 5.88
N MET A 269 -17.47 -3.47 6.60
CA MET A 269 -18.77 -4.09 6.36
C MET A 269 -19.90 -3.37 7.11
N PRO A 270 -21.16 -3.46 6.64
CA PRO A 270 -22.30 -2.86 7.33
C PRO A 270 -22.60 -3.53 8.68
N PRO A 271 -23.31 -2.87 9.60
CA PRO A 271 -23.79 -3.46 10.85
C PRO A 271 -24.61 -4.76 10.60
N PRO A 272 -24.56 -5.75 11.54
CA PRO A 272 -23.88 -5.65 12.83
C PRO A 272 -22.39 -5.94 12.79
N ALA A 273 -21.83 -6.38 11.67
CA ALA A 273 -20.45 -6.84 11.59
C ALA A 273 -19.42 -5.69 11.48
N GLY A 274 -19.81 -4.55 10.91
CA GLY A 274 -18.92 -3.42 10.69
C GLY A 274 -19.59 -2.06 10.88
N ARG A 275 -18.89 -1.00 10.52
CA ARG A 275 -19.34 0.40 10.63
C ARG A 275 -19.71 1.02 9.29
N SER A 276 -19.54 0.29 8.20
CA SER A 276 -19.85 0.76 6.85
C SER A 276 -21.34 1.02 6.67
N LYS A 277 -21.65 2.06 5.90
CA LYS A 277 -23.01 2.37 5.42
C LYS A 277 -23.32 1.73 4.08
N GLN A 278 -22.39 0.93 3.53
CA GLN A 278 -22.53 0.30 2.23
C GLN A 278 -23.65 -0.77 2.24
N PRO A 279 -24.36 -0.95 1.12
CA PRO A 279 -25.37 -1.99 0.99
C PRO A 279 -24.79 -3.39 1.25
N ALA A 280 -25.50 -4.19 2.04
CA ALA A 280 -25.05 -5.54 2.41
C ALA A 280 -24.81 -6.46 1.21
N ASP A 281 -25.55 -6.27 0.13
CA ASP A 281 -25.45 -7.07 -1.10
C ASP A 281 -24.17 -6.83 -1.91
N LEU A 282 -23.41 -5.77 -1.61
CA LEU A 282 -22.07 -5.55 -2.16
C LEU A 282 -21.03 -6.52 -1.56
N PHE A 283 -21.32 -7.11 -0.40
CA PHE A 283 -20.44 -8.07 0.27
C PHE A 283 -20.82 -9.53 -0.04
N TRP A 284 -21.39 -9.79 -1.21
CA TRP A 284 -21.82 -11.11 -1.71
C TRP A 284 -20.75 -12.20 -1.55
N PHE A 285 -19.48 -11.83 -1.69
CA PHE A 285 -18.34 -12.75 -1.68
C PHE A 285 -18.07 -13.36 -0.30
N THR A 286 -18.51 -12.74 0.78
CA THR A 286 -18.26 -13.24 2.14
C THR A 286 -18.96 -14.57 2.44
N LYS A 287 -19.96 -14.94 1.64
CA LYS A 287 -20.68 -16.22 1.72
C LYS A 287 -20.05 -17.32 0.85
N ASP A 288 -19.08 -16.99 0.01
CA ASP A 288 -18.44 -17.94 -0.91
C ASP A 288 -17.07 -18.40 -0.39
N HIS A 289 -17.10 -19.29 0.58
CA HIS A 289 -15.91 -19.82 1.24
C HIS A 289 -14.98 -20.66 0.34
N ASN A 290 -15.42 -21.01 -0.86
CA ASN A 290 -14.59 -21.72 -1.83
C ASN A 290 -13.68 -20.78 -2.61
N ARG A 291 -14.14 -19.55 -2.84
CA ARG A 291 -13.41 -18.53 -3.62
C ARG A 291 -12.83 -17.41 -2.77
N PHE A 292 -13.38 -17.20 -1.56
CA PHE A 292 -12.89 -16.17 -0.64
C PHE A 292 -12.57 -16.78 0.72
N VAL A 293 -11.32 -16.63 1.12
CA VAL A 293 -10.80 -17.20 2.36
C VAL A 293 -10.29 -16.09 3.28
N GLY A 294 -10.39 -16.28 4.58
CA GLY A 294 -9.89 -15.34 5.57
C GLY A 294 -8.55 -15.78 6.14
N ALA A 295 -7.63 -14.84 6.27
CA ALA A 295 -6.36 -15.07 6.96
C ALA A 295 -6.59 -15.38 8.46
N PRO A 296 -5.80 -16.26 9.08
CA PRO A 296 -5.96 -16.63 10.49
C PRO A 296 -5.34 -15.60 11.46
N SER A 297 -5.44 -14.31 11.13
CA SER A 297 -4.88 -13.21 11.90
C SER A 297 -5.41 -13.16 13.33
N HIS A 298 -4.57 -12.69 14.25
CA HIS A 298 -5.00 -12.40 15.61
C HIS A 298 -5.80 -11.09 15.67
N THR A 299 -6.59 -10.93 16.71
CA THR A 299 -7.30 -9.66 16.96
C THR A 299 -6.27 -8.54 17.12
N PHE A 300 -6.58 -7.36 16.58
CA PHE A 300 -5.73 -6.19 16.70
C PHE A 300 -5.48 -5.85 18.17
N VAL A 301 -4.22 -5.77 18.51
CA VAL A 301 -3.73 -5.24 19.79
C VAL A 301 -2.81 -4.06 19.43
N PRO A 302 -2.87 -2.93 20.13
CA PRO A 302 -1.94 -1.81 19.95
C PRO A 302 -0.48 -2.19 20.32
N SER A 303 0.10 -3.09 19.57
CA SER A 303 1.47 -3.61 19.72
C SER A 303 2.06 -3.94 18.35
N ASP A 304 3.35 -4.17 18.29
CA ASP A 304 4.07 -4.50 17.02
C ASP A 304 3.81 -5.94 16.54
N ASN A 305 3.03 -6.73 17.27
CA ASN A 305 2.84 -8.17 16.99
C ASN A 305 1.60 -8.46 16.16
N ASN A 306 1.06 -7.46 15.48
CA ASN A 306 -0.05 -7.64 14.55
C ASN A 306 0.41 -8.38 13.29
N ASP A 307 -0.33 -9.41 12.91
CA ASP A 307 0.03 -10.39 11.89
C ASP A 307 -1.02 -10.48 10.76
N PHE A 308 -1.57 -9.35 10.36
CA PHE A 308 -2.65 -9.25 9.37
C PHE A 308 -2.27 -9.78 7.98
N MET A 309 -3.28 -10.20 7.23
CA MET A 309 -3.23 -10.07 5.79
C MET A 309 -3.20 -8.59 5.46
N HIS A 310 -2.04 -8.06 5.06
CA HIS A 310 -1.83 -6.63 4.91
C HIS A 310 -1.52 -6.19 3.47
N ASN A 311 -1.59 -7.11 2.51
CA ASN A 311 -1.48 -6.76 1.10
C ASN A 311 -2.60 -5.80 0.65
N LYS A 312 -2.34 -5.09 -0.43
CA LYS A 312 -3.27 -4.31 -1.23
C LYS A 312 -3.00 -4.70 -2.68
N LEU A 313 -3.42 -5.92 -3.01
CA LEU A 313 -3.03 -6.60 -4.25
C LEU A 313 -4.25 -7.04 -5.04
N MET A 314 -4.27 -6.68 -6.33
CA MET A 314 -5.12 -7.32 -7.33
C MET A 314 -4.27 -7.78 -8.52
N ILE A 315 -4.63 -8.94 -9.07
CA ILE A 315 -4.03 -9.48 -10.30
C ILE A 315 -5.18 -9.72 -11.27
N LEU A 316 -5.08 -9.12 -12.46
CA LEU A 316 -6.13 -9.16 -13.46
C LEU A 316 -5.64 -9.90 -14.70
N ASP A 317 -6.38 -10.92 -15.13
CA ASP A 317 -6.20 -11.66 -16.38
C ASP A 317 -4.78 -12.20 -16.61
N ASP A 318 -4.01 -12.44 -15.54
CA ASP A 318 -2.59 -12.81 -15.58
C ASP A 318 -1.70 -11.82 -16.36
N GLN A 319 -2.12 -10.55 -16.47
CA GLN A 319 -1.47 -9.50 -17.26
C GLN A 319 -1.17 -8.26 -16.44
N ILE A 320 -2.06 -7.90 -15.53
CA ILE A 320 -2.02 -6.64 -14.77
C ILE A 320 -1.88 -6.96 -13.29
N VAL A 321 -1.00 -6.24 -12.61
CA VAL A 321 -0.87 -6.24 -11.15
C VAL A 321 -1.13 -4.84 -10.63
N ILE A 322 -1.98 -4.73 -9.63
CA ILE A 322 -2.29 -3.51 -8.89
C ILE A 322 -1.78 -3.70 -7.47
N THR A 323 -0.89 -2.83 -7.01
CA THR A 323 -0.36 -2.88 -5.64
C THR A 323 0.19 -1.54 -5.19
N GLY A 324 0.34 -1.36 -3.88
CA GLY A 324 0.82 -0.11 -3.27
C GLY A 324 0.40 -0.01 -1.80
N SER A 325 0.20 1.20 -1.31
CA SER A 325 -0.28 1.46 0.06
C SER A 325 -1.80 1.52 0.15
N TYR A 326 -2.50 1.76 -0.98
CA TYR A 326 -3.94 2.00 -1.07
C TYR A 326 -4.76 0.79 -0.62
N ASN A 327 -5.41 0.89 0.54
CA ASN A 327 -6.41 -0.08 0.96
C ASN A 327 -7.64 0.02 0.06
N PHE A 328 -8.25 -1.11 -0.29
CA PHE A 328 -9.48 -1.10 -1.10
C PHE A 328 -10.69 -0.73 -0.24
N SER A 329 -10.68 0.49 0.28
CA SER A 329 -11.69 1.01 1.19
C SER A 329 -11.92 2.50 1.00
N GLU A 330 -13.12 2.98 1.30
CA GLU A 330 -13.54 4.38 1.20
C GLU A 330 -12.60 5.35 1.94
N HIS A 331 -12.02 4.93 3.08
CA HIS A 331 -11.05 5.74 3.80
C HIS A 331 -9.73 5.98 3.05
N ALA A 332 -9.35 5.08 2.17
CA ALA A 332 -8.11 5.23 1.40
C ALA A 332 -8.20 6.37 0.38
N GLU A 333 -9.40 6.73 -0.07
CA GLU A 333 -9.62 7.83 -1.01
C GLU A 333 -9.25 9.21 -0.43
N VAL A 334 -9.23 9.33 0.90
CA VAL A 334 -8.98 10.59 1.61
C VAL A 334 -7.65 10.61 2.38
N ASN A 335 -6.92 9.50 2.39
CA ASN A 335 -5.55 9.42 2.87
C ASN A 335 -4.55 9.86 1.79
N ASP A 336 -3.29 10.03 2.16
CA ASP A 336 -2.19 10.06 1.20
C ASP A 336 -1.76 8.61 0.90
N GLU A 337 -2.02 8.16 -0.32
CA GLU A 337 -1.78 6.79 -0.74
C GLU A 337 -1.10 6.75 -2.12
N ASN A 338 -0.38 5.68 -2.39
CA ASN A 338 0.10 5.37 -3.74
C ASN A 338 -0.36 3.99 -4.21
N THR A 339 -0.56 3.89 -5.52
CA THR A 339 -0.89 2.65 -6.21
C THR A 339 -0.08 2.56 -7.51
N LEU A 340 0.44 1.38 -7.79
CA LEU A 340 1.05 1.05 -9.07
C LEU A 340 0.16 0.10 -9.84
N ILE A 341 -0.14 0.42 -11.10
CA ILE A 341 -0.72 -0.51 -12.08
C ILE A 341 0.39 -0.93 -13.01
N MET A 342 0.78 -2.21 -12.91
CA MET A 342 1.87 -2.80 -13.67
C MET A 342 1.31 -3.74 -14.73
N GLN A 343 1.68 -3.53 -16.00
CA GLN A 343 1.30 -4.41 -17.11
C GLN A 343 2.51 -5.27 -17.50
N SER A 344 2.47 -6.55 -17.16
CA SER A 344 3.50 -7.54 -17.50
C SER A 344 3.05 -8.94 -17.13
N PRO A 345 2.94 -9.89 -18.09
CA PRO A 345 2.62 -11.28 -17.77
C PRO A 345 3.61 -11.92 -16.79
N ALA A 346 4.90 -11.59 -16.89
CA ALA A 346 5.93 -12.15 -16.02
C ALA A 346 5.76 -11.68 -14.56
N VAL A 347 5.45 -10.39 -14.36
CA VAL A 347 5.13 -9.84 -13.03
C VAL A 347 3.84 -10.46 -12.51
N ALA A 348 2.78 -10.51 -13.34
CA ALA A 348 1.51 -11.10 -12.95
C ALA A 348 1.66 -12.58 -12.54
N LYS A 349 2.45 -13.35 -13.28
CA LYS A 349 2.76 -14.76 -12.93
C LYS A 349 3.43 -14.87 -11.56
N ALA A 350 4.41 -14.02 -11.26
CA ALA A 350 5.09 -14.02 -9.97
C ALA A 350 4.14 -13.69 -8.80
N TYR A 351 3.28 -12.69 -8.99
CA TYR A 351 2.26 -12.35 -7.99
C TYR A 351 1.17 -13.42 -7.86
N THR A 352 0.81 -14.11 -8.96
CA THR A 352 -0.13 -15.25 -8.92
C THR A 352 0.45 -16.41 -8.09
N GLN A 353 1.73 -16.74 -8.26
CA GLN A 353 2.39 -17.75 -7.43
C GLN A 353 2.36 -17.40 -5.94
N TYR A 354 2.60 -16.13 -5.61
CA TYR A 354 2.48 -15.64 -4.24
C TYR A 354 1.04 -15.72 -3.74
N PHE A 355 0.06 -15.25 -4.52
CA PHE A 355 -1.36 -15.35 -4.19
C PHE A 355 -1.78 -16.80 -3.94
N ASP A 356 -1.40 -17.72 -4.81
CA ASP A 356 -1.76 -19.15 -4.68
C ASP A 356 -1.18 -19.76 -3.40
N ALA A 357 0.05 -19.39 -3.01
CA ALA A 357 0.63 -19.82 -1.74
C ALA A 357 -0.20 -19.34 -0.53
N LEU A 358 -0.63 -18.07 -0.53
CA LEU A 358 -1.52 -17.51 0.50
C LEU A 358 -2.88 -18.20 0.49
N PHE A 359 -3.49 -18.34 -0.68
CA PHE A 359 -4.82 -18.89 -0.84
C PHE A 359 -4.89 -20.36 -0.36
N GLU A 360 -3.97 -21.21 -0.81
CA GLU A 360 -3.90 -22.62 -0.39
C GLU A 360 -3.62 -22.75 1.12
N GLN A 361 -2.76 -21.91 1.65
CA GLN A 361 -2.48 -21.89 3.10
C GLN A 361 -3.72 -21.54 3.91
N TYR A 362 -4.46 -20.50 3.50
CA TYR A 362 -5.60 -20.01 4.28
C TYR A 362 -6.89 -20.75 3.97
N LYS A 363 -6.98 -21.44 2.85
CA LYS A 363 -8.04 -22.41 2.60
C LYS A 363 -8.00 -23.58 3.59
N LYS A 364 -6.79 -23.97 4.04
CA LYS A 364 -6.60 -25.05 5.02
C LYS A 364 -6.73 -24.57 6.47
N ASN A 365 -6.12 -23.44 6.79
CA ASN A 365 -5.87 -23.00 8.16
C ASN A 365 -6.44 -21.60 8.45
N GLY A 366 -7.27 -21.07 7.56
CA GLY A 366 -7.84 -19.74 7.70
C GLY A 366 -9.03 -19.66 8.65
N LYS A 367 -9.51 -18.44 8.86
CA LYS A 367 -10.75 -18.13 9.58
C LYS A 367 -11.84 -17.76 8.58
N PRO A 368 -13.13 -18.03 8.88
CA PRO A 368 -14.21 -17.57 8.02
C PRO A 368 -14.25 -16.05 7.95
N LEU A 369 -14.60 -15.52 6.79
CA LEU A 369 -14.91 -14.10 6.67
C LEU A 369 -16.18 -13.78 7.44
N PRO A 370 -16.33 -12.55 7.99
CA PRO A 370 -17.58 -12.13 8.59
C PRO A 370 -18.69 -12.13 7.52
N ILE A 371 -19.88 -12.54 7.90
CA ILE A 371 -21.07 -12.59 7.02
C ILE A 371 -21.97 -11.40 7.34
N VAL A 372 -22.51 -10.77 6.30
CA VAL A 372 -23.55 -9.73 6.39
C VAL A 372 -24.92 -10.36 6.30
#